data_1fa130bc93039949df76bbd97e44fe33
#
_entry.id   1fa130bc93039949df76bbd97e44fe33
#
_cell.length_a   1.000
_cell.length_b   1.000
_cell.length_c   1.000
_cell.angle_alpha   90.00
_cell.angle_beta   90.00
_cell.angle_gamma   90.00
#
_symmetry.space_group_name_H-M   'P 1'
#
loop_
_entity.id
_entity.type
_entity.pdbx_description
1 polymer ?
#
loop_
_entity_poly.entity_id
_entity_poly.type
_entity_poly.pdbx_seq_one_letter_code
_entity_poly.pdbx_strand_id
1 'polypeptide(L)'
;MRRSLLLVMLAIGSAPAFATGPAAADACAAKLNADARSIYTAAAPAMAKPGADMRQVLTKVVTPRVMHGDMTRKTAEPRAREASECLALMQ
;
A
#
# COMPACT_ATOMS: atom_id res chain seq x y z
N MET A 1 -27.07 -3.55 -33.90
CA MET A 1 -27.01 -3.38 -33.29
C MET A 1 -26.29 -3.90 -32.44
N ARG A 2 -26.13 -4.38 -31.94
CA ARG A 2 -25.56 -4.91 -31.11
C ARG A 2 -24.25 -4.46 -30.86
N ARG A 3 -23.64 -3.99 -31.53
CA ARG A 3 -22.42 -3.63 -31.43
C ARG A 3 -22.32 -2.62 -30.46
N SER A 4 -23.09 -1.90 -30.30
CA SER A 4 -23.00 -0.79 -29.46
C SER A 4 -22.76 -1.24 -28.06
N LEU A 5 -23.23 -2.31 -27.72
CA LEU A 5 -23.08 -2.72 -26.44
C LEU A 5 -21.72 -2.74 -26.04
N LEU A 6 -20.88 -3.05 -26.78
CA LEU A 6 -19.58 -3.17 -26.44
C LEU A 6 -19.08 -1.93 -25.84
N LEU A 7 -19.38 -0.89 -26.30
CA LEU A 7 -18.93 0.30 -25.84
C LEU A 7 -19.08 0.39 -24.43
N VAL A 8 -20.07 0.06 -23.97
CA VAL A 8 -20.39 0.14 -22.67
C VAL A 8 -19.26 -0.34 -21.79
N MET A 9 -18.71 -1.32 -22.15
CA MET A 9 -17.70 -1.88 -21.39
C MET A 9 -16.68 -0.92 -21.07
N LEU A 10 -16.28 -0.18 -21.91
CA LEU A 10 -15.31 0.74 -21.70
C LEU A 10 -15.55 1.60 -20.57
N ALA A 11 -16.61 2.10 -20.48
CA ALA A 11 -16.95 3.05 -19.51
C ALA A 11 -16.53 2.53 -18.19
N ILE A 12 -16.64 1.36 -17.99
CA ILE A 12 -16.31 0.76 -16.79
C ILE A 12 -14.93 0.96 -16.40
N GLY A 13 -14.09 0.74 -17.25
CA GLY A 13 -12.73 0.82 -16.92
C GLY A 13 -12.34 2.14 -16.34
N SER A 14 -13.14 3.08 -16.42
CA SER A 14 -12.72 4.36 -15.99
C SER A 14 -12.80 4.57 -14.50
N ALA A 15 -13.36 3.71 -13.80
CA ALA A 15 -13.55 3.92 -12.41
C ALA A 15 -12.37 3.63 -11.49
N PRO A 16 -11.29 3.23 -11.96
CA PRO A 16 -10.17 2.89 -11.09
C PRO A 16 -9.68 4.01 -10.21
N ALA A 17 -10.03 5.18 -10.50
CA ALA A 17 -9.59 6.31 -9.71
C ALA A 17 -9.95 6.15 -8.25
N PHE A 18 -11.00 5.45 -7.96
CA PHE A 18 -11.39 5.25 -6.58
C PHE A 18 -11.15 3.82 -6.09
N ALA A 19 -10.34 3.09 -6.79
CA ALA A 19 -10.10 1.72 -6.41
C ALA A 19 -9.45 1.62 -5.05
N THR A 20 -9.91 0.72 -4.24
CA THR A 20 -9.30 0.42 -2.97
C THR A 20 -9.21 -1.10 -2.88
N GLY A 21 -8.62 -1.60 -1.84
CA GLY A 21 -8.47 -3.02 -1.66
C GLY A 21 -7.06 -3.51 -1.93
N PRO A 22 -6.79 -4.78 -1.73
CA PRO A 22 -5.43 -5.32 -1.84
C PRO A 22 -4.77 -5.09 -3.20
N ALA A 23 -5.54 -5.21 -4.28
CA ALA A 23 -4.96 -5.01 -5.60
C ALA A 23 -4.53 -3.57 -5.82
N ALA A 24 -5.33 -2.61 -5.35
CA ALA A 24 -4.99 -1.21 -5.49
C ALA A 24 -3.78 -0.89 -4.62
N ALA A 25 -3.72 -1.46 -3.43
CA ALA A 25 -2.60 -1.25 -2.53
C ALA A 25 -1.32 -1.82 -3.13
N ASP A 26 -1.37 -2.98 -3.73
CA ASP A 26 -0.20 -3.59 -4.35
C ASP A 26 0.29 -2.77 -5.53
N ALA A 27 -0.62 -2.22 -6.31
CA ALA A 27 -0.26 -1.39 -7.46
C ALA A 27 0.43 -0.11 -6.97
N CYS A 28 -0.03 0.43 -5.85
CA CYS A 28 0.57 1.60 -5.25
C CYS A 28 1.99 1.24 -4.78
N ALA A 29 2.13 0.10 -4.10
CA ALA A 29 3.41 -0.32 -3.56
C ALA A 29 4.46 -0.58 -4.64
N ALA A 30 4.02 -0.99 -5.82
CA ALA A 30 4.94 -1.25 -6.91
C ALA A 30 5.70 0.01 -7.34
N LYS A 31 5.17 1.18 -7.00
CA LYS A 31 5.80 2.44 -7.37
C LYS A 31 6.70 2.99 -6.27
N LEU A 32 6.75 2.32 -5.12
CA LEU A 32 7.56 2.80 -4.02
C LEU A 32 9.03 2.43 -4.24
N ASN A 33 9.92 3.12 -3.57
CA ASN A 33 11.33 2.77 -3.66
C ASN A 33 11.51 1.49 -2.83
N ALA A 34 12.67 0.90 -2.91
CA ALA A 34 12.94 -0.38 -2.27
C ALA A 34 12.68 -0.41 -0.77
N ASP A 35 13.10 0.63 -0.06
CA ASP A 35 12.92 0.65 1.39
C ASP A 35 11.44 0.76 1.76
N ALA A 36 10.71 1.65 1.12
CA ALA A 36 9.29 1.82 1.41
C ALA A 36 8.52 0.56 1.02
N ARG A 37 8.89 -0.08 -0.07
CA ARG A 37 8.22 -1.30 -0.51
C ARG A 37 8.47 -2.42 0.48
N SER A 38 9.68 -2.49 1.04
CA SER A 38 10.00 -3.50 2.02
C SER A 38 9.14 -3.32 3.28
N ILE A 39 8.93 -2.08 3.71
CA ILE A 39 8.09 -1.79 4.86
C ILE A 39 6.65 -2.20 4.53
N TYR A 40 6.17 -1.86 3.34
CA TYR A 40 4.83 -2.19 2.92
C TYR A 40 4.63 -3.72 2.93
N THR A 41 5.56 -4.45 2.35
CA THR A 41 5.44 -5.90 2.25
C THR A 41 5.41 -6.55 3.63
N ALA A 42 6.20 -6.03 4.57
CA ALA A 42 6.22 -6.58 5.92
C ALA A 42 4.96 -6.22 6.70
N ALA A 43 4.39 -5.06 6.44
CA ALA A 43 3.21 -4.60 7.17
C ALA A 43 1.88 -5.11 6.60
N ALA A 44 1.84 -5.40 5.32
CA ALA A 44 0.59 -5.75 4.65
C ALA A 44 -0.20 -6.89 5.30
N PRO A 45 0.42 -8.01 5.68
CA PRO A 45 -0.34 -9.09 6.30
C PRO A 45 -1.06 -8.66 7.59
N ALA A 46 -0.41 -7.81 8.39
CA ALA A 46 -1.00 -7.35 9.63
C ALA A 46 -2.11 -6.35 9.34
N MET A 47 -1.94 -5.52 8.32
CA MET A 47 -2.94 -4.53 7.97
C MET A 47 -4.18 -5.17 7.35
N ALA A 48 -4.08 -6.39 6.86
CA ALA A 48 -5.21 -7.07 6.27
C ALA A 48 -6.16 -7.60 7.36
N LYS A 49 -5.73 -7.61 8.62
CA LYS A 49 -6.57 -8.10 9.69
C LYS A 49 -7.57 -7.05 10.15
N PRO A 50 -8.78 -7.44 10.51
CA PRO A 50 -9.78 -6.49 10.98
C PRO A 50 -9.27 -5.76 12.21
N GLY A 51 -9.52 -4.48 12.28
CA GLY A 51 -9.11 -3.69 13.44
C GLY A 51 -7.64 -3.35 13.51
N ALA A 52 -6.90 -3.59 12.46
CA ALA A 52 -5.47 -3.30 12.45
C ALA A 52 -5.22 -1.80 12.64
N ASP A 53 -4.24 -1.48 13.47
CA ASP A 53 -3.89 -0.09 13.74
C ASP A 53 -2.61 0.21 12.97
N MET A 54 -2.70 1.09 11.99
CA MET A 54 -1.59 1.45 11.11
C MET A 54 -0.34 1.86 11.89
N ARG A 55 -0.50 2.70 12.88
CA ARG A 55 0.64 3.17 13.64
C ARG A 55 1.35 2.03 14.36
N GLN A 56 0.60 1.13 14.99
CA GLN A 56 1.20 0.03 15.69
C GLN A 56 1.89 -0.93 14.75
N VAL A 57 1.26 -1.22 13.63
CA VAL A 57 1.83 -2.13 12.65
C VAL A 57 3.15 -1.57 12.12
N LEU A 58 3.14 -0.30 11.72
CA LEU A 58 4.35 0.31 11.17
C LEU A 58 5.45 0.41 12.21
N THR A 59 5.11 0.69 13.46
CA THR A 59 6.11 0.76 14.51
C THR A 59 6.76 -0.62 14.69
N LYS A 60 5.98 -1.68 14.67
CA LYS A 60 6.54 -3.01 14.82
C LYS A 60 7.43 -3.40 13.66
N VAL A 61 7.14 -2.92 12.48
CA VAL A 61 7.94 -3.24 11.31
C VAL A 61 9.22 -2.41 11.27
N VAL A 62 9.11 -1.13 11.54
CA VAL A 62 10.23 -0.21 11.38
C VAL A 62 11.23 -0.22 12.54
N THR A 63 10.75 -0.34 13.76
CA THR A 63 11.63 -0.27 14.92
C THR A 63 12.79 -1.26 14.87
N PRO A 64 12.57 -2.55 14.57
CA PRO A 64 13.67 -3.47 14.53
C PRO A 64 14.69 -3.10 13.45
N ARG A 65 14.24 -2.54 12.34
CA ARG A 65 15.14 -2.17 11.25
C ARG A 65 16.06 -1.03 11.64
N VAL A 66 15.52 -0.08 12.38
CA VAL A 66 16.33 1.05 12.83
C VAL A 66 17.29 0.56 13.90
N MET A 67 16.84 -0.29 14.80
CA MET A 67 17.68 -0.79 15.88
C MET A 67 18.79 -1.69 15.39
N HIS A 68 18.57 -2.42 14.29
CA HIS A 68 19.60 -3.29 13.76
C HIS A 68 20.49 -2.56 12.74
N GLY A 69 20.24 -1.28 12.52
CA GLY A 69 21.07 -0.52 11.59
C GLY A 69 20.75 -0.68 10.12
N ASP A 70 19.64 -1.37 9.80
CA ASP A 70 19.26 -1.57 8.41
C ASP A 70 18.72 -0.28 7.80
N MET A 71 18.31 0.65 8.63
CA MET A 71 17.70 1.87 8.16
C MET A 71 17.91 2.93 9.23
N THR A 72 18.23 4.15 8.84
CA THR A 72 18.40 5.22 9.83
C THR A 72 17.03 5.76 10.19
N ARG A 73 16.93 6.36 11.36
CA ARG A 73 15.66 6.93 11.79
C ARG A 73 15.23 8.03 10.81
N LYS A 74 16.17 8.81 10.32
CA LYS A 74 15.87 9.88 9.42
C LYS A 74 15.26 9.36 8.11
N THR A 75 15.70 8.22 7.64
CA THR A 75 15.17 7.63 6.41
C THR A 75 13.87 6.88 6.72
N ALA A 76 13.78 6.27 7.89
CA ALA A 76 12.64 5.45 8.23
C ALA A 76 11.32 6.21 8.23
N GLU A 77 11.30 7.42 8.75
CA GLU A 77 10.06 8.18 8.79
C GLU A 77 9.43 8.43 7.43
N PRO A 78 10.15 9.01 6.46
CA PRO A 78 9.53 9.24 5.17
C PRO A 78 9.19 7.94 4.45
N ARG A 79 9.98 6.87 4.64
CA ARG A 79 9.69 5.60 3.97
C ARG A 79 8.44 4.97 4.57
N ALA A 80 8.27 5.06 5.89
CA ALA A 80 7.09 4.52 6.54
C ALA A 80 5.85 5.30 6.10
N ARG A 81 5.98 6.61 5.90
CA ARG A 81 4.86 7.41 5.49
C ARG A 81 4.44 7.02 4.07
N GLU A 82 5.41 6.82 3.18
CA GLU A 82 5.11 6.41 1.81
C GLU A 82 4.42 5.05 1.81
N ALA A 83 4.91 4.12 2.63
CA ALA A 83 4.30 2.80 2.71
C ALA A 83 2.87 2.90 3.28
N SER A 84 2.66 3.80 4.24
CA SER A 84 1.35 3.92 4.87
C SER A 84 0.30 4.41 3.88
N GLU A 85 0.69 5.24 2.92
CA GLU A 85 -0.25 5.74 1.94
C GLU A 85 -0.78 4.58 1.08
N CYS A 86 0.09 3.63 0.76
CA CYS A 86 -0.36 2.46 0.00
C CYS A 86 -1.13 1.49 0.89
N LEU A 87 -0.71 1.31 2.16
CA LEU A 87 -1.40 0.42 3.07
C LEU A 87 -2.82 0.92 3.36
N ALA A 88 -3.03 2.22 3.35
CA ALA A 88 -4.34 2.78 3.61
C ALA A 88 -5.35 2.34 2.55
N LEU A 89 -4.89 2.01 1.35
CA LEU A 89 -5.79 1.58 0.30
C LEU A 89 -6.35 0.18 0.56
N MET A 90 -5.79 -0.55 1.53
CA MET A 90 -6.28 -1.88 1.85
C MET A 90 -7.53 -1.80 2.70
N GLN A 91 -7.81 -0.67 3.29
CA GLN A 91 -8.97 -0.47 4.17
C GLN A 91 -10.14 0.24 3.44
#